data_7552a3669993f602407d16d41c6e735d
#
_entry.id   7552a3669993f602407d16d41c6e735d
#
_cell.length_a   1.000
_cell.length_b   1.000
_cell.length_c   1.000
_cell.angle_alpha   90.00
_cell.angle_beta   90.00
_cell.angle_gamma   90.00
#
_symmetry.space_group_name_H-M   'P 1'
#
loop_
_entity.id
_entity.type
_entity.pdbx_description
1 polymer ?
#
loop_
_entity_poly.entity_id
_entity_poly.type
_entity_poly.pdbx_seq_one_letter_code
_entity_poly.pdbx_strand_id
1 'polypeptide(L)'
;MAKSKGTHSRRKRKNAFPEIKGKIVESVEVDPGENGYTIGIMFQDRAYLSFDVEPYITVFPELSDWKTKNYKPLKRWRTIHS
;
A
#
# COMPACT_ATOMS: atom_id res chain seq x y z
N MET A 1 0.17 13.47 23.16
CA MET A 1 0.61 13.76 22.63
C MET A 1 0.80 14.21 22.06
N ALA A 2 0.40 14.02 22.08
CA ALA A 2 0.74 14.28 21.44
C ALA A 2 0.67 14.62 20.84
N LYS A 3 0.28 14.61 20.95
CA LYS A 3 0.31 14.95 20.36
C LYS A 3 0.50 15.48 19.68
N SER A 4 0.12 15.38 19.72
CA SER A 4 0.36 15.77 19.06
C SER A 4 0.26 16.37 18.64
N LYS A 5 -0.06 16.42 18.72
CA LYS A 5 -0.19 16.87 18.26
C LYS A 5 -0.25 17.47 17.55
N GLY A 6 -0.44 17.51 17.41
CA GLY A 6 -0.40 17.73 16.63
C GLY A 6 -0.68 18.27 16.03
N THR A 7 -1.03 18.53 16.02
CA THR A 7 -1.27 18.75 15.43
C THR A 7 -1.56 19.37 14.69
N HIS A 8 -1.95 19.21 14.26
CA HIS A 8 -2.22 19.38 13.61
C HIS A 8 -2.83 19.63 12.85
N SER A 9 -3.38 19.85 12.76
CA SER A 9 -3.77 19.80 12.24
C SER A 9 -4.07 19.69 11.22
N ARG A 10 -4.22 20.19 10.31
CA ARG A 10 -4.43 19.78 9.38
C ARG A 10 -3.95 18.80 9.11
N ARG A 11 -4.36 18.37 9.20
CA ARG A 11 -3.81 17.27 9.24
C ARG A 11 -3.97 16.47 8.10
N LYS A 12 -3.01 15.77 7.78
CA LYS A 12 -3.07 14.84 6.70
C LYS A 12 -3.96 13.69 7.07
N ARG A 13 -4.69 13.20 6.12
CA ARG A 13 -5.49 12.04 6.39
C ARG A 13 -4.63 10.81 6.42
N LYS A 14 -4.99 9.90 7.32
CA LYS A 14 -4.31 8.64 7.45
C LYS A 14 -4.93 7.65 6.47
N ASN A 15 -4.09 6.91 5.76
CA ASN A 15 -4.55 5.74 5.01
C ASN A 15 -4.44 4.53 5.90
N ALA A 16 -5.46 3.71 5.91
CA ALA A 16 -5.46 2.47 6.67
C ALA A 16 -5.91 1.35 5.75
N PHE A 17 -5.51 0.13 6.08
CA PHE A 17 -5.76 -1.01 5.23
C PHE A 17 -6.44 -2.13 6.03
N PRO A 18 -7.69 -1.89 6.49
CA PRO A 18 -8.36 -2.90 7.32
C PRO A 18 -8.64 -4.19 6.56
N GLU A 19 -8.63 -4.14 5.22
CA GLU A 19 -8.89 -5.32 4.40
C GLU A 19 -7.85 -6.41 4.57
N ILE A 20 -6.68 -6.08 5.12
CA ILE A 20 -5.64 -7.09 5.31
C ILE A 20 -5.65 -7.68 6.70
N LYS A 21 -6.57 -7.25 7.56
CA LYS A 21 -6.60 -7.75 8.92
C LYS A 21 -6.80 -9.26 8.92
N GLY A 22 -5.97 -9.96 9.67
CA GLY A 22 -6.06 -11.41 9.76
C GLY A 22 -5.39 -12.18 8.65
N LYS A 23 -4.88 -11.50 7.61
CA LYS A 23 -4.17 -12.18 6.54
C LYS A 23 -2.76 -12.50 6.99
N ILE A 24 -2.21 -13.59 6.44
CA ILE A 24 -0.86 -14.04 6.76
C ILE A 24 0.05 -13.68 5.60
N VAL A 25 1.14 -12.99 5.91
CA VAL A 25 2.10 -12.56 4.89
C VAL A 25 2.90 -13.76 4.42
N GLU A 26 2.96 -13.93 3.11
CA GLU A 26 3.79 -14.95 2.49
C GLU A 26 5.15 -14.39 2.11
N SER A 27 5.17 -13.19 1.52
CA SER A 27 6.42 -12.57 1.11
C SER A 27 6.28 -11.06 1.03
N VAL A 28 7.42 -10.38 1.14
CA VAL A 28 7.51 -8.94 0.95
C VAL A 28 8.64 -8.69 -0.03
N GLU A 29 8.37 -7.88 -1.03
CA GLU A 29 9.36 -7.59 -2.06
C GLU A 29 9.45 -6.10 -2.30
N VAL A 30 10.62 -5.65 -2.70
CA VAL A 30 10.84 -4.29 -3.14
C VAL A 30 11.49 -4.37 -4.51
N ASP A 31 10.76 -3.98 -5.54
CA ASP A 31 11.23 -4.08 -6.91
C ASP A 31 11.57 -2.69 -7.44
N PRO A 32 12.79 -2.50 -7.94
CA PRO A 32 13.11 -1.22 -8.57
C PRO A 32 12.46 -1.13 -9.95
N GLY A 33 11.93 0.03 -10.26
CA GLY A 33 11.38 0.30 -11.56
C GLY A 33 12.13 1.42 -12.23
N GLU A 34 11.60 1.89 -13.35
CA GLU A 34 12.25 2.97 -14.07
C GLU A 34 12.14 4.28 -13.33
N ASN A 35 11.03 4.50 -12.68
CA ASN A 35 10.75 5.78 -12.05
C ASN A 35 10.42 5.64 -10.58
N GLY A 36 11.01 4.66 -9.91
CA GLY A 36 10.74 4.48 -8.50
C GLY A 36 10.81 3.04 -8.10
N TYR A 37 10.00 2.67 -7.12
CA TYR A 37 10.01 1.32 -6.56
C TYR A 37 8.60 0.83 -6.36
N THR A 38 8.42 -0.49 -6.40
CA THR A 38 7.18 -1.12 -5.98
C THR A 38 7.47 -1.94 -4.75
N ILE A 39 6.73 -1.67 -3.68
CA ILE A 39 6.78 -2.49 -2.47
C ILE A 39 5.56 -3.40 -2.52
N GLY A 40 5.80 -4.70 -2.51
CA GLY A 40 4.71 -5.67 -2.63
C GLY A 40 4.67 -6.62 -1.45
N ILE A 41 3.47 -6.86 -0.96
CA ILE A 41 3.24 -7.79 0.15
C ILE A 41 2.23 -8.82 -0.34
N MET A 42 2.70 -10.06 -0.51
CA MET A 42 1.85 -11.16 -0.94
C MET A 42 1.35 -11.90 0.29
N PHE A 43 0.06 -12.15 0.35
CA PHE A 43 -0.55 -12.90 1.44
C PHE A 43 -0.81 -14.34 1.01
N GLN A 44 -0.98 -15.21 1.98
CA GLN A 44 -1.16 -16.65 1.68
C GLN A 44 -2.43 -16.92 0.89
N ASP A 45 -3.43 -16.07 1.01
CA ASP A 45 -4.67 -16.23 0.25
C ASP A 45 -4.58 -15.65 -1.15
N ARG A 46 -3.37 -15.27 -1.58
CA ARG A 46 -3.07 -14.72 -2.90
C ARG A 46 -3.55 -13.29 -3.10
N ALA A 47 -3.98 -12.64 -2.05
CA ALA A 47 -4.17 -11.19 -2.10
C ALA A 47 -2.79 -10.53 -2.09
N TYR A 48 -2.69 -9.38 -2.71
CA TYR A 48 -1.41 -8.70 -2.89
C TYR A 48 -1.61 -7.21 -2.65
N LEU A 49 -0.95 -6.68 -1.65
CA LEU A 49 -0.99 -5.26 -1.34
C LEU A 49 0.29 -4.63 -1.87
N SER A 50 0.14 -3.64 -2.74
CA SER A 50 1.31 -3.02 -3.35
C SER A 50 1.30 -1.51 -3.18
N PHE A 51 2.50 -0.97 -3.16
CA PHE A 51 2.73 0.47 -3.07
C PHE A 51 3.71 0.83 -4.17
N ASP A 52 3.24 1.54 -5.18
CA ASP A 52 4.13 2.08 -6.21
C ASP A 52 4.62 3.42 -5.70
N VAL A 53 5.91 3.51 -5.48
CA VAL A 53 6.54 4.71 -4.93
C VAL A 53 7.31 5.38 -6.06
N GLU A 54 6.90 6.58 -6.40
CA GLU A 54 7.55 7.33 -7.47
C GLU A 54 8.42 8.44 -6.88
N PRO A 55 9.29 9.02 -7.71
CA PRO A 55 10.07 10.17 -7.26
C PRO A 55 9.12 11.23 -6.72
N TYR A 56 9.61 12.06 -5.87
CA TYR A 56 8.83 13.10 -5.18
C TYR A 56 7.84 12.51 -4.20
N ILE A 57 8.06 11.26 -3.83
CA ILE A 57 7.32 10.60 -2.76
C ILE A 57 5.82 10.59 -3.04
N THR A 58 5.46 9.96 -4.14
CA THR A 58 4.07 9.66 -4.47
C THR A 58 3.87 8.17 -4.36
N VAL A 59 2.87 7.75 -3.62
CA VAL A 59 2.63 6.33 -3.33
C VAL A 59 1.22 5.97 -3.76
N PHE A 60 1.10 4.87 -4.51
CA PHE A 60 -0.19 4.38 -5.00
C PHE A 60 -0.48 3.01 -4.37
N PRO A 61 -1.23 2.96 -3.26
CA PRO A 61 -1.54 1.67 -2.64
C PRO A 61 -2.66 0.94 -3.38
N GLU A 62 -2.52 -0.36 -3.48
CA GLU A 62 -3.52 -1.18 -4.17
C GLU A 62 -3.53 -2.59 -3.59
N LEU A 63 -4.72 -3.16 -3.43
CA LEU A 63 -4.89 -4.55 -3.06
C LEU A 63 -5.46 -5.27 -4.27
N SER A 64 -4.84 -6.38 -4.65
CA SER A 64 -5.26 -7.12 -5.83
C SER A 64 -5.34 -8.62 -5.53
N ASP A 65 -5.96 -9.35 -6.44
CA ASP A 65 -6.15 -10.79 -6.33
C ASP A 65 -5.40 -11.48 -7.46
N TRP A 66 -4.56 -12.45 -7.11
CA TRP A 66 -3.75 -13.17 -8.08
C TRP A 66 -4.06 -14.67 -8.07
N LYS A 67 -5.23 -15.06 -7.55
CA LYS A 67 -5.57 -16.47 -7.42
C LYS A 67 -5.59 -17.19 -8.77
N THR A 68 -6.02 -16.50 -9.81
CA THR A 68 -6.18 -17.11 -11.12
C THR A 68 -5.04 -16.77 -12.06
N LYS A 69 -3.95 -16.22 -11.54
CA LYS A 69 -2.82 -15.76 -12.33
C LYS A 69 -3.14 -14.54 -13.18
N ASN A 70 -4.36 -14.07 -13.15
CA ASN A 70 -4.74 -12.83 -13.81
C ASN A 70 -4.87 -11.76 -12.75
N TYR A 71 -4.24 -10.64 -13.02
CA TYR A 71 -4.31 -9.50 -12.12
C TYR A 71 -5.76 -9.03 -12.03
N LYS A 72 -6.23 -8.88 -10.81
CA LYS A 72 -7.58 -8.38 -10.57
C LYS A 72 -7.53 -7.41 -9.40
N PRO A 73 -7.68 -6.12 -9.66
CA PRO A 73 -7.65 -5.15 -8.56
C PRO A 73 -8.90 -5.29 -7.69
N LEU A 74 -8.69 -5.34 -6.40
CA LEU A 74 -9.77 -5.42 -5.43
C LEU A 74 -10.08 -4.05 -4.85
N LYS A 75 -9.04 -3.25 -4.60
CA LYS A 75 -9.23 -1.94 -4.01
C LYS A 75 -7.99 -1.09 -4.26
N ARG A 76 -8.21 0.19 -4.54
CA ARG A 76 -7.14 1.17 -4.60
C ARG A 76 -7.41 2.23 -3.55
N TRP A 77 -6.36 2.61 -2.87
CA TRP A 77 -6.45 3.66 -1.88
C TRP A 77 -6.06 4.99 -2.49
N ARG A 78 -6.41 6.03 -1.78
CA ARG A 78 -6.00 7.37 -2.15
C ARG A 78 -4.49 7.43 -2.31
N THR A 79 -4.06 8.10 -3.38
CA THR A 79 -2.65 8.33 -3.62
C THR A 79 -2.06 9.14 -2.48
N ILE A 80 -0.86 8.75 -2.05
CA ILE A 80 -0.16 9.43 -0.96
C ILE A 80 0.93 10.31 -1.57
N HIS A 81 0.92 11.58 -1.20
CA HIS A 81 1.93 12.54 -1.64
C HIS A 81 2.67 13.09 -0.44
N SER A 82 3.89 13.51 -0.66
CA SER A 82 4.60 14.25 0.37
C SER A 82 4.29 15.75 0.27
#